data_a35e160a92f67feeeccd811ba0523ab3
#
_entry.id   a35e160a92f67feeeccd811ba0523ab3
#
_cell.length_a   1.000
_cell.length_b   1.000
_cell.length_c   1.000
_cell.angle_alpha   90.00
_cell.angle_beta   90.00
_cell.angle_gamma   90.00
#
_symmetry.space_group_name_H-M   'P 1'
#
loop_
_entity.id
_entity.type
_entity.pdbx_description
1 polymer ?
#
loop_
_entity_poly.entity_id
_entity_poly.type
_entity_poly.pdbx_seq_one_letter_code
_entity_poly.pdbx_strand_id
1 'polypeptide(L)'
;SEMCIRDSTIPLRYAENLTLVAYPEYTVATLRNPWDTLRTLHTYILVPAAEPLPAHLPQGTVVRTPLSKAVVYSSVHCGLVNNLGAFNSIGGICDLKYIKLPVVQEGVKRGTIADCGDGMNPDMEKIIDLHPDAILLSPFENSGGYGRIEKLNIPIIECADYMETSALGRAEWMRFYGLLFGAAPKADSLFAEVDSCYKRLQHRAMLSSVSLSVVSELKSGSAWYVPGGRSTMGRLFNDACGRYVFAEDKHSGSIPLAFETVFDKAGDADVWIIKYNRDRDMSYSDLKTDYIGYTGFKAFKTRNIYGCNTAKVPFYEETPFRPDYLLADLIQILHPEIGDLGGLRYFCKLNE
;
A
#
# COMPACT_ATOMS: atom_id res chain seq x y z
N SER A 1 -39.87 -5.32 -25.16
CA SER A 1 -39.01 -6.41 -24.66
C SER A 1 -37.94 -5.80 -23.77
N GLU A 2 -38.09 -6.00 -22.47
CA GLU A 2 -37.03 -5.71 -21.51
C GLU A 2 -35.87 -6.61 -21.83
N MET A 3 -34.83 -6.04 -22.44
CA MET A 3 -33.56 -6.71 -22.58
C MET A 3 -33.00 -6.85 -21.15
N CYS A 4 -33.01 -8.06 -20.61
CA CYS A 4 -32.30 -8.36 -19.36
C CYS A 4 -30.84 -7.99 -19.57
N ILE A 5 -30.44 -6.84 -19.00
CA ILE A 5 -29.04 -6.44 -18.91
C ILE A 5 -28.39 -7.45 -17.99
N ARG A 6 -27.60 -8.37 -18.57
CA ARG A 6 -26.84 -9.32 -17.78
C ARG A 6 -25.65 -8.59 -17.16
N ASP A 7 -25.82 -8.18 -15.92
CA ASP A 7 -24.70 -7.76 -15.10
C ASP A 7 -24.05 -8.98 -14.45
N SER A 8 -22.74 -8.90 -14.19
CA SER A 8 -22.03 -9.86 -13.38
C SER A 8 -21.11 -9.17 -12.41
N THR A 9 -21.34 -9.39 -11.12
CA THR A 9 -20.44 -8.92 -10.08
C THR A 9 -19.10 -9.65 -10.21
N ILE A 10 -18.01 -8.87 -10.27
CA ILE A 10 -16.65 -9.41 -10.17
C ILE A 10 -16.39 -9.64 -8.69
N PRO A 11 -16.29 -10.89 -8.21
CA PRO A 11 -16.20 -11.14 -6.78
C PRO A 11 -14.87 -10.69 -6.22
N LEU A 12 -14.92 -9.89 -5.14
CA LEU A 12 -13.76 -9.50 -4.34
C LEU A 12 -13.91 -10.15 -2.96
N ARG A 13 -12.85 -10.84 -2.52
CA ARG A 13 -12.89 -11.64 -1.29
C ARG A 13 -12.59 -10.83 -0.04
N TYR A 14 -11.74 -9.83 -0.14
CA TYR A 14 -11.15 -9.12 1.00
C TYR A 14 -11.41 -7.62 0.99
N ALA A 15 -11.44 -7.00 -0.18
CA ALA A 15 -11.66 -5.56 -0.31
C ALA A 15 -13.08 -5.22 0.14
N GLU A 16 -13.17 -4.31 1.10
CA GLU A 16 -14.46 -3.85 1.63
C GLU A 16 -14.90 -2.51 1.03
N ASN A 17 -13.95 -1.74 0.51
CA ASN A 17 -14.20 -0.39 0.00
C ASN A 17 -14.24 -0.31 -1.53
N LEU A 18 -14.31 -1.44 -2.20
CA LEU A 18 -14.34 -1.51 -3.66
C LEU A 18 -15.36 -2.56 -4.09
N THR A 19 -16.18 -2.19 -5.08
CA THR A 19 -17.10 -3.12 -5.75
C THR A 19 -16.94 -2.98 -7.26
N LEU A 20 -16.83 -4.09 -7.96
CA LEU A 20 -16.71 -4.15 -9.42
C LEU A 20 -17.89 -4.92 -10.01
N VAL A 21 -18.58 -4.32 -10.98
CA VAL A 21 -19.71 -4.97 -11.68
C VAL A 21 -19.51 -4.82 -13.18
N ALA A 22 -19.42 -5.93 -13.88
CA ALA A 22 -19.28 -5.96 -15.33
C ALA A 22 -20.65 -5.96 -16.02
N TYR A 23 -20.81 -5.09 -16.99
CA TYR A 23 -21.94 -5.03 -17.92
C TYR A 23 -21.43 -5.30 -19.34
N PRO A 24 -22.30 -5.56 -20.31
CA PRO A 24 -21.84 -5.89 -21.66
C PRO A 24 -20.96 -4.81 -22.32
N GLU A 25 -21.22 -3.53 -22.03
CA GLU A 25 -20.55 -2.40 -22.72
C GLU A 25 -19.63 -1.58 -21.81
N TYR A 26 -19.65 -1.83 -20.51
CA TYR A 26 -18.82 -1.10 -19.53
C TYR A 26 -18.73 -1.89 -18.22
N THR A 27 -17.80 -1.45 -17.37
CA THR A 27 -17.68 -1.95 -16.01
C THR A 27 -17.87 -0.79 -15.03
N VAL A 28 -18.60 -1.02 -13.95
CA VAL A 28 -18.80 -0.02 -12.89
C VAL A 28 -17.91 -0.37 -11.72
N ALA A 29 -17.04 0.57 -11.33
CA ALA A 29 -16.24 0.48 -10.12
C ALA A 29 -16.78 1.48 -9.11
N THR A 30 -17.23 0.99 -7.97
CA THR A 30 -17.76 1.82 -6.89
C THR A 30 -16.83 1.78 -5.70
N LEU A 31 -16.35 2.95 -5.29
CA LEU A 31 -15.50 3.12 -4.13
C LEU A 31 -16.37 3.59 -2.95
N ARG A 32 -16.38 2.79 -1.88
CA ARG A 32 -17.03 3.19 -0.62
C ARG A 32 -16.17 4.22 0.07
N ASN A 33 -16.80 5.22 0.68
CA ASN A 33 -16.08 6.23 1.46
C ASN A 33 -15.54 5.60 2.74
N PRO A 34 -14.21 5.52 2.90
CA PRO A 34 -13.61 4.85 4.07
C PRO A 34 -13.77 5.65 5.36
N TRP A 35 -14.09 6.94 5.27
CA TRP A 35 -14.32 7.82 6.43
C TRP A 35 -15.79 7.91 6.82
N ASP A 36 -16.69 7.55 5.90
CA ASP A 36 -18.13 7.48 6.13
C ASP A 36 -18.68 6.32 5.29
N THR A 37 -18.68 5.13 5.87
CA THR A 37 -18.97 3.88 5.17
C THR A 37 -20.40 3.73 4.66
N LEU A 38 -21.29 4.65 5.03
CA LEU A 38 -22.64 4.71 4.49
C LEU A 38 -22.71 5.47 3.16
N ARG A 39 -21.60 6.10 2.74
CA ARG A 39 -21.52 6.90 1.53
C ARG A 39 -20.60 6.27 0.50
N THR A 40 -20.86 6.61 -0.75
CA THR A 40 -19.95 6.33 -1.87
C THR A 40 -18.91 7.44 -1.96
N LEU A 41 -17.63 7.06 -2.06
CA LEU A 41 -16.56 8.01 -2.33
C LEU A 41 -16.59 8.44 -3.81
N HIS A 42 -16.63 7.48 -4.71
CA HIS A 42 -16.64 7.74 -6.15
C HIS A 42 -17.20 6.54 -6.92
N THR A 43 -17.83 6.83 -8.06
CA THR A 43 -18.27 5.81 -9.02
C THR A 43 -17.59 6.05 -10.35
N TYR A 44 -16.90 5.05 -10.88
CA TYR A 44 -16.25 5.09 -12.19
C TYR A 44 -16.95 4.16 -13.15
N ILE A 45 -17.18 4.67 -14.38
CA ILE A 45 -17.77 3.92 -15.48
C ILE A 45 -16.64 3.65 -16.47
N LEU A 46 -16.15 2.42 -16.51
CA LEU A 46 -15.02 2.04 -17.36
C LEU A 46 -15.55 1.60 -18.72
N VAL A 47 -15.29 2.37 -19.74
CA VAL A 47 -15.76 2.11 -21.12
C VAL A 47 -14.55 1.88 -22.01
N PRO A 48 -14.50 0.75 -22.77
CA PRO A 48 -13.39 0.51 -23.70
C PRO A 48 -13.17 1.68 -24.65
N ALA A 49 -11.93 2.15 -24.77
CA ALA A 49 -11.59 3.29 -25.62
C ALA A 49 -11.82 3.01 -27.11
N ALA A 50 -11.74 1.73 -27.51
CA ALA A 50 -11.96 1.31 -28.89
C ALA A 50 -13.43 1.27 -29.28
N GLU A 51 -14.34 1.34 -28.31
CA GLU A 51 -15.78 1.27 -28.55
C GLU A 51 -16.42 2.64 -28.41
N PRO A 52 -17.54 2.92 -29.13
CA PRO A 52 -18.27 4.15 -28.92
C PRO A 52 -18.89 4.19 -27.52
N LEU A 53 -19.14 5.38 -27.00
CA LEU A 53 -19.84 5.53 -25.72
C LEU A 53 -21.26 5.00 -25.85
N PRO A 54 -21.72 4.14 -24.92
CA PRO A 54 -23.11 3.73 -24.84
C PRO A 54 -24.06 4.93 -24.69
N ALA A 55 -25.26 4.81 -25.25
CA ALA A 55 -26.25 5.91 -25.23
C ALA A 55 -26.73 6.22 -23.81
N HIS A 56 -26.80 5.19 -22.96
CA HIS A 56 -27.26 5.31 -21.58
C HIS A 56 -26.22 4.76 -20.65
N LEU A 57 -25.59 5.63 -19.85
CA LEU A 57 -24.61 5.29 -18.82
C LEU A 57 -25.17 5.65 -17.44
N PRO A 58 -24.84 4.87 -16.42
CA PRO A 58 -25.16 5.28 -15.04
C PRO A 58 -24.38 6.54 -14.67
N GLN A 59 -24.78 7.17 -13.58
CA GLN A 59 -24.11 8.35 -13.07
C GLN A 59 -22.72 7.96 -12.53
N GLY A 60 -21.71 8.74 -12.90
CA GLY A 60 -20.33 8.54 -12.45
C GLY A 60 -19.34 9.17 -13.40
N THR A 61 -18.07 9.03 -13.08
CA THR A 61 -16.99 9.50 -13.94
C THR A 61 -16.67 8.46 -15.00
N VAL A 62 -16.80 8.82 -16.27
CA VAL A 62 -16.47 7.94 -17.39
C VAL A 62 -14.95 7.92 -17.56
N VAL A 63 -14.38 6.72 -17.61
CA VAL A 63 -12.96 6.50 -17.85
C VAL A 63 -12.83 5.58 -19.06
N ARG A 64 -12.08 6.04 -20.07
CA ARG A 64 -11.83 5.24 -21.27
C ARG A 64 -10.64 4.32 -21.02
N THR A 65 -10.84 3.03 -21.19
CA THR A 65 -9.80 2.02 -20.90
C THR A 65 -9.38 1.26 -22.15
N PRO A 66 -8.12 0.78 -22.25
CA PRO A 66 -7.04 0.98 -21.25
C PRO A 66 -6.54 2.42 -21.23
N LEU A 67 -6.08 2.87 -20.07
CA LEU A 67 -5.39 4.15 -19.98
C LEU A 67 -4.11 4.09 -20.81
N SER A 68 -3.91 5.06 -21.69
CA SER A 68 -2.72 5.13 -22.55
C SER A 68 -1.66 6.09 -22.01
N LYS A 69 -2.10 7.10 -21.27
CA LYS A 69 -1.21 8.11 -20.69
C LYS A 69 -1.80 8.61 -19.39
N ALA A 70 -1.22 8.18 -18.27
CA ALA A 70 -1.69 8.57 -16.95
C ALA A 70 -0.62 9.38 -16.21
N VAL A 71 -1.05 10.32 -15.37
CA VAL A 71 -0.20 10.95 -14.35
C VAL A 71 -0.42 10.17 -13.06
N VAL A 72 0.65 9.59 -12.52
CA VAL A 72 0.59 8.72 -11.33
C VAL A 72 1.40 9.34 -10.20
N TYR A 73 0.72 9.70 -9.11
CA TYR A 73 1.35 10.47 -8.02
C TYR A 73 2.23 9.65 -7.10
N SER A 74 1.95 8.37 -6.93
CA SER A 74 2.57 7.57 -5.89
C SER A 74 3.53 6.51 -6.46
N SER A 75 4.67 6.32 -5.80
CA SER A 75 5.61 5.25 -6.14
C SER A 75 5.01 3.86 -6.03
N VAL A 76 4.08 3.66 -5.09
CA VAL A 76 3.35 2.39 -4.91
C VAL A 76 2.61 2.01 -6.19
N HIS A 77 1.86 2.97 -6.74
CA HIS A 77 1.06 2.73 -7.95
C HIS A 77 1.92 2.66 -9.21
N CYS A 78 3.00 3.44 -9.28
CA CYS A 78 3.99 3.29 -10.35
C CYS A 78 4.59 1.88 -10.36
N GLY A 79 4.95 1.36 -9.21
CA GLY A 79 5.49 0.00 -9.06
C GLY A 79 4.48 -1.06 -9.48
N LEU A 80 3.22 -0.92 -9.08
CA LEU A 80 2.16 -1.84 -9.47
C LEU A 80 1.95 -1.84 -10.99
N VAL A 81 1.82 -0.66 -11.58
CA VAL A 81 1.62 -0.53 -13.03
C VAL A 81 2.77 -1.17 -13.80
N ASN A 82 4.01 -0.99 -13.31
CA ASN A 82 5.16 -1.66 -13.88
C ASN A 82 5.04 -3.19 -13.78
N ASN A 83 4.66 -3.71 -12.62
CA ASN A 83 4.48 -5.16 -12.42
C ASN A 83 3.34 -5.75 -13.25
N LEU A 84 2.34 -4.94 -13.60
CA LEU A 84 1.26 -5.34 -14.49
C LEU A 84 1.63 -5.29 -15.97
N GLY A 85 2.85 -4.86 -16.30
CA GLY A 85 3.32 -4.76 -17.68
C GLY A 85 2.81 -3.53 -18.43
N ALA A 86 2.30 -2.52 -17.73
CA ALA A 86 1.69 -1.32 -18.34
C ALA A 86 2.51 -0.04 -18.07
N PHE A 87 3.79 -0.16 -17.78
CA PHE A 87 4.65 0.97 -17.41
C PHE A 87 4.65 2.08 -18.47
N ASN A 88 4.58 1.73 -19.75
CA ASN A 88 4.55 2.72 -20.86
C ASN A 88 3.32 3.63 -20.82
N SER A 89 2.30 3.29 -20.04
CA SER A 89 1.11 4.13 -19.84
C SER A 89 1.32 5.22 -18.79
N ILE A 90 2.46 5.22 -18.08
CA ILE A 90 2.81 6.31 -17.17
C ILE A 90 3.45 7.44 -17.98
N GLY A 91 2.73 8.54 -18.14
CA GLY A 91 3.22 9.71 -18.88
C GLY A 91 3.79 10.81 -17.99
N GLY A 92 3.40 10.84 -16.72
CA GLY A 92 3.86 11.84 -15.75
C GLY A 92 3.80 11.33 -14.33
N ILE A 93 4.57 11.96 -13.48
CA ILE A 93 4.60 11.68 -12.03
C ILE A 93 4.68 13.00 -11.24
N CYS A 94 4.39 12.93 -9.95
CA CYS A 94 4.64 13.99 -9.01
C CYS A 94 5.60 13.52 -7.90
N ASP A 95 6.21 14.47 -7.21
CA ASP A 95 7.08 14.20 -6.06
C ASP A 95 8.22 13.21 -6.36
N LEU A 96 8.91 13.45 -7.47
CA LEU A 96 10.00 12.59 -7.96
C LEU A 96 11.02 12.24 -6.87
N LYS A 97 11.29 13.16 -5.95
CA LYS A 97 12.23 12.95 -4.84
C LYS A 97 11.87 11.75 -3.94
N TYR A 98 10.59 11.36 -3.91
CA TYR A 98 10.13 10.21 -3.14
C TYR A 98 9.98 8.95 -3.98
N ILE A 99 10.11 9.03 -5.31
CA ILE A 99 9.97 7.89 -6.20
C ILE A 99 11.36 7.34 -6.53
N LYS A 100 11.76 6.30 -5.81
CA LYS A 100 13.10 5.70 -5.94
C LYS A 100 13.14 4.50 -6.89
N LEU A 101 12.06 4.23 -7.61
CA LEU A 101 12.01 3.18 -8.62
C LEU A 101 12.94 3.51 -9.78
N PRO A 102 13.92 2.66 -10.10
CA PRO A 102 14.89 2.94 -11.17
C PRO A 102 14.22 3.20 -12.53
N VAL A 103 13.17 2.47 -12.86
CA VAL A 103 12.45 2.64 -14.14
C VAL A 103 11.80 4.01 -14.28
N VAL A 104 11.30 4.58 -13.17
CA VAL A 104 10.73 5.93 -13.16
C VAL A 104 11.83 6.97 -13.29
N GLN A 105 12.90 6.83 -12.53
CA GLN A 105 14.06 7.71 -12.59
C GLN A 105 14.64 7.77 -14.01
N GLU A 106 14.78 6.62 -14.65
CA GLU A 106 15.29 6.51 -16.02
C GLU A 106 14.31 7.15 -17.02
N GLY A 107 13.01 6.92 -16.86
CA GLY A 107 11.98 7.50 -17.73
C GLY A 107 11.98 9.02 -17.68
N VAL A 108 12.18 9.62 -16.50
CA VAL A 108 12.28 11.07 -16.33
C VAL A 108 13.54 11.60 -17.02
N LYS A 109 14.69 10.93 -16.83
CA LYS A 109 15.94 11.32 -17.50
C LYS A 109 15.85 11.28 -19.02
N ARG A 110 15.16 10.27 -19.57
CA ARG A 110 14.97 10.13 -21.03
C ARG A 110 13.89 11.06 -21.59
N GLY A 111 13.12 11.70 -20.72
CA GLY A 111 12.01 12.54 -21.15
C GLY A 111 10.76 11.77 -21.57
N THR A 112 10.67 10.46 -21.32
CA THR A 112 9.47 9.65 -21.56
C THR A 112 8.42 9.81 -20.49
N ILE A 113 8.82 10.24 -19.30
CA ILE A 113 7.94 10.56 -18.16
C ILE A 113 8.17 12.00 -17.76
N ALA A 114 7.11 12.80 -17.71
CA ALA A 114 7.21 14.19 -17.26
C ALA A 114 7.24 14.27 -15.75
N ASP A 115 8.10 15.10 -15.21
CA ASP A 115 8.08 15.50 -13.80
C ASP A 115 7.09 16.65 -13.65
N CYS A 116 5.92 16.37 -13.07
CA CYS A 116 4.83 17.33 -12.89
C CYS A 116 4.93 18.09 -11.55
N GLY A 117 6.05 17.98 -10.87
CA GLY A 117 6.35 18.75 -9.67
C GLY A 117 5.74 18.23 -8.38
N ASP A 118 5.36 19.14 -7.51
CA ASP A 118 4.78 18.83 -6.20
C ASP A 118 3.32 18.39 -6.37
N GLY A 119 2.96 17.24 -5.80
CA GLY A 119 1.59 16.70 -5.86
C GLY A 119 0.54 17.60 -5.22
N MET A 120 0.92 18.43 -4.23
CA MET A 120 0.01 19.40 -3.61
C MET A 120 -0.17 20.66 -4.44
N ASN A 121 0.79 20.98 -5.30
CA ASN A 121 0.74 22.12 -6.21
C ASN A 121 1.42 21.75 -7.54
N PRO A 122 0.78 20.88 -8.35
CA PRO A 122 1.40 20.36 -9.55
C PRO A 122 1.57 21.41 -10.65
N ASP A 123 2.52 21.16 -11.55
CA ASP A 123 2.73 21.96 -12.75
C ASP A 123 1.61 21.74 -13.74
N MET A 124 0.63 22.64 -13.74
CA MET A 124 -0.58 22.53 -14.55
C MET A 124 -0.28 22.53 -16.04
N GLU A 125 0.71 23.33 -16.48
CA GLU A 125 1.06 23.40 -17.91
C GLU A 125 1.61 22.05 -18.41
N LYS A 126 2.47 21.42 -17.61
CA LYS A 126 3.00 20.09 -17.95
C LYS A 126 1.91 19.04 -18.02
N ILE A 127 0.96 19.07 -17.08
CA ILE A 127 -0.18 18.13 -17.10
C ILE A 127 -1.03 18.36 -18.35
N ILE A 128 -1.34 19.61 -18.68
CA ILE A 128 -2.12 19.95 -19.87
C ILE A 128 -1.39 19.50 -21.14
N ASP A 129 -0.10 19.74 -21.25
CA ASP A 129 0.71 19.37 -22.42
C ASP A 129 0.80 17.85 -22.62
N LEU A 130 0.71 17.07 -21.56
CA LEU A 130 0.70 15.61 -21.63
C LEU A 130 -0.58 15.06 -22.26
N HIS A 131 -1.70 15.77 -22.17
CA HIS A 131 -3.03 15.27 -22.56
C HIS A 131 -3.33 13.91 -21.91
N PRO A 132 -3.20 13.77 -20.56
CA PRO A 132 -3.42 12.48 -19.93
C PRO A 132 -4.90 12.10 -19.99
N ASP A 133 -5.16 10.81 -19.99
CA ASP A 133 -6.51 10.27 -19.92
C ASP A 133 -6.97 9.96 -18.49
N ALA A 134 -6.07 10.03 -17.52
CA ALA A 134 -6.41 9.99 -16.10
C ALA A 134 -5.27 10.51 -15.23
N ILE A 135 -5.64 10.93 -14.02
CA ILE A 135 -4.70 11.27 -12.93
C ILE A 135 -5.01 10.34 -11.77
N LEU A 136 -4.00 9.60 -11.30
CA LEU A 136 -4.11 8.71 -10.15
C LEU A 136 -3.47 9.36 -8.94
N LEU A 137 -4.26 9.56 -7.88
CA LEU A 137 -3.78 10.15 -6.63
C LEU A 137 -4.52 9.54 -5.44
N SER A 138 -3.94 9.65 -4.26
CA SER A 138 -4.55 9.14 -3.03
C SER A 138 -5.41 10.23 -2.39
N PRO A 139 -6.69 9.96 -2.12
CA PRO A 139 -7.55 10.88 -1.40
C PRO A 139 -7.18 10.92 0.07
N PHE A 140 -7.61 11.96 0.78
CA PHE A 140 -7.50 12.05 2.24
C PHE A 140 -8.77 12.67 2.82
N GLU A 141 -9.03 12.42 4.10
CA GLU A 141 -10.21 12.92 4.76
C GLU A 141 -10.27 14.45 4.73
N ASN A 142 -11.43 14.98 4.41
CA ASN A 142 -11.68 16.43 4.35
C ASN A 142 -10.76 17.18 3.35
N SER A 143 -10.34 16.51 2.30
CA SER A 143 -9.51 17.15 1.26
C SER A 143 -10.19 18.36 0.62
N GLY A 144 -11.51 18.43 0.66
CA GLY A 144 -12.30 19.51 0.06
C GLY A 144 -12.26 19.56 -1.45
N GLY A 145 -11.61 18.56 -2.08
CA GLY A 145 -11.36 18.50 -3.50
C GLY A 145 -9.88 18.61 -3.84
N TYR A 146 -9.57 18.61 -5.13
CA TYR A 146 -8.19 18.56 -5.65
C TYR A 146 -7.75 19.86 -6.30
N GLY A 147 -8.48 20.94 -6.03
CA GLY A 147 -8.10 22.27 -6.50
C GLY A 147 -8.15 22.41 -8.01
N ARG A 148 -7.09 23.00 -8.58
CA ARG A 148 -7.06 23.40 -9.99
C ARG A 148 -7.12 22.20 -10.96
N ILE A 149 -6.62 21.03 -10.57
CA ILE A 149 -6.65 19.86 -11.48
C ILE A 149 -8.05 19.36 -11.79
N GLU A 150 -9.03 19.60 -10.91
CA GLU A 150 -10.44 19.27 -11.18
C GLU A 150 -11.00 20.02 -12.40
N LYS A 151 -10.48 21.23 -12.65
CA LYS A 151 -10.95 22.08 -13.73
C LYS A 151 -10.44 21.64 -15.11
N LEU A 152 -9.51 20.67 -15.15
CA LEU A 152 -8.97 20.17 -16.41
C LEU A 152 -9.87 19.17 -17.12
N ASN A 153 -10.94 18.72 -16.47
CA ASN A 153 -11.86 17.69 -16.97
C ASN A 153 -11.16 16.37 -17.34
N ILE A 154 -10.06 16.08 -16.64
CA ILE A 154 -9.37 14.80 -16.73
C ILE A 154 -9.88 13.92 -15.58
N PRO A 155 -10.29 12.68 -15.84
CA PRO A 155 -10.71 11.79 -14.76
C PRO A 155 -9.65 11.66 -13.67
N ILE A 156 -10.07 11.87 -12.42
CA ILE A 156 -9.21 11.69 -11.23
C ILE A 156 -9.59 10.37 -10.60
N ILE A 157 -8.64 9.42 -10.60
CA ILE A 157 -8.82 8.12 -9.98
C ILE A 157 -8.36 8.22 -8.53
N GLU A 158 -9.29 8.09 -7.60
CA GLU A 158 -9.03 8.17 -6.18
C GLU A 158 -8.52 6.82 -5.67
N CYS A 159 -7.22 6.74 -5.44
CA CYS A 159 -6.54 5.51 -5.03
C CYS A 159 -6.67 5.31 -3.51
N ALA A 160 -7.87 4.97 -3.05
CA ALA A 160 -8.17 4.78 -1.64
C ALA A 160 -7.80 3.38 -1.11
N ASP A 161 -7.00 2.63 -1.83
CA ASP A 161 -6.56 1.29 -1.43
C ASP A 161 -5.86 1.29 -0.07
N TYR A 162 -5.14 2.37 0.27
CA TYR A 162 -4.43 2.47 1.54
C TYR A 162 -5.35 2.49 2.77
N MET A 163 -6.63 2.79 2.57
CA MET A 163 -7.65 2.81 3.64
C MET A 163 -8.39 1.48 3.79
N GLU A 164 -7.97 0.46 3.05
CA GLU A 164 -8.58 -0.85 3.17
C GLU A 164 -8.30 -1.47 4.54
N THR A 165 -9.18 -2.36 5.00
CA THR A 165 -9.19 -2.89 6.36
C THR A 165 -8.18 -4.00 6.60
N SER A 166 -7.70 -4.64 5.54
CA SER A 166 -6.73 -5.73 5.62
C SER A 166 -5.66 -5.61 4.54
N ALA A 167 -4.54 -6.27 4.76
CA ALA A 167 -3.44 -6.29 3.79
C ALA A 167 -3.88 -6.93 2.47
N LEU A 168 -4.59 -8.05 2.51
CA LEU A 168 -5.12 -8.69 1.32
C LEU A 168 -6.22 -7.86 0.65
N GLY A 169 -7.04 -7.15 1.43
CA GLY A 169 -8.03 -6.22 0.90
C GLY A 169 -7.40 -5.10 0.11
N ARG A 170 -6.32 -4.51 0.64
CA ARG A 170 -5.57 -3.49 -0.10
C ARG A 170 -4.96 -4.05 -1.38
N ALA A 171 -4.30 -5.19 -1.29
CA ALA A 171 -3.66 -5.83 -2.46
C ALA A 171 -4.69 -6.17 -3.54
N GLU A 172 -5.89 -6.55 -3.17
CA GLU A 172 -6.95 -6.90 -4.11
C GLU A 172 -7.36 -5.74 -5.02
N TRP A 173 -7.11 -4.51 -4.63
CA TRP A 173 -7.33 -3.34 -5.49
C TRP A 173 -6.51 -3.39 -6.78
N MET A 174 -5.46 -4.22 -6.85
CA MET A 174 -4.72 -4.40 -8.11
C MET A 174 -5.64 -4.87 -9.24
N ARG A 175 -6.75 -5.53 -8.93
CA ARG A 175 -7.73 -5.96 -9.93
C ARG A 175 -8.47 -4.77 -10.55
N PHE A 176 -8.74 -3.73 -9.77
CA PHE A 176 -9.26 -2.46 -10.29
C PHE A 176 -8.24 -1.76 -11.18
N TYR A 177 -7.00 -1.63 -10.70
CA TYR A 177 -5.94 -1.00 -11.51
C TYR A 177 -5.65 -1.81 -12.78
N GLY A 178 -5.74 -3.13 -12.71
CA GLY A 178 -5.65 -4.00 -13.89
C GLY A 178 -6.69 -3.67 -14.95
N LEU A 179 -7.93 -3.42 -14.55
CA LEU A 179 -8.98 -2.99 -15.47
C LEU A 179 -8.66 -1.63 -16.10
N LEU A 180 -8.17 -0.69 -15.31
CA LEU A 180 -7.81 0.64 -15.81
C LEU A 180 -6.71 0.60 -16.88
N PHE A 181 -5.71 -0.25 -16.71
CA PHE A 181 -4.52 -0.30 -17.56
C PHE A 181 -4.56 -1.43 -18.60
N GLY A 182 -5.70 -2.08 -18.77
CA GLY A 182 -5.85 -3.14 -19.78
C GLY A 182 -5.06 -4.42 -19.43
N ALA A 183 -4.81 -4.66 -18.15
CA ALA A 183 -4.00 -5.76 -17.64
C ALA A 183 -4.80 -6.64 -16.64
N ALA A 184 -6.11 -6.75 -16.82
CA ALA A 184 -6.96 -7.50 -15.90
C ALA A 184 -6.53 -8.97 -15.72
N PRO A 185 -6.21 -9.73 -16.78
CA PRO A 185 -5.76 -11.11 -16.60
C PRO A 185 -4.47 -11.21 -15.79
N LYS A 186 -3.52 -10.28 -16.01
CA LYS A 186 -2.26 -10.23 -15.26
C LYS A 186 -2.52 -9.89 -13.79
N ALA A 187 -3.39 -8.92 -13.53
CA ALA A 187 -3.75 -8.53 -12.17
C ALA A 187 -4.46 -9.66 -11.42
N ASP A 188 -5.38 -10.35 -12.07
CA ASP A 188 -6.10 -11.49 -11.48
C ASP A 188 -5.11 -12.62 -11.13
N SER A 189 -4.19 -12.93 -12.04
CA SER A 189 -3.16 -13.94 -11.82
C SER A 189 -2.20 -13.55 -10.69
N LEU A 190 -1.76 -12.30 -10.68
CA LEU A 190 -0.87 -11.80 -9.64
C LEU A 190 -1.54 -11.82 -8.26
N PHE A 191 -2.80 -11.37 -8.18
CA PHE A 191 -3.51 -11.39 -6.91
C PHE A 191 -3.76 -12.83 -6.42
N ALA A 192 -4.08 -13.76 -7.31
CA ALA A 192 -4.24 -15.18 -6.96
C ALA A 192 -2.95 -15.74 -6.37
N GLU A 193 -1.79 -15.38 -6.91
CA GLU A 193 -0.48 -15.75 -6.36
C GLU A 193 -0.27 -15.17 -4.96
N VAL A 194 -0.51 -13.87 -4.79
CA VAL A 194 -0.37 -13.17 -3.50
C VAL A 194 -1.26 -13.83 -2.44
N ASP A 195 -2.53 -14.05 -2.77
CA ASP A 195 -3.51 -14.66 -1.86
C ASP A 195 -3.08 -16.07 -1.44
N SER A 196 -2.72 -16.90 -2.41
CA SER A 196 -2.27 -18.27 -2.16
C SER A 196 -1.00 -18.31 -1.31
N CYS A 197 0.00 -17.48 -1.62
CA CYS A 197 1.24 -17.41 -0.86
C CYS A 197 0.98 -16.92 0.57
N TYR A 198 0.16 -15.88 0.72
CA TYR A 198 -0.19 -15.33 2.04
C TYR A 198 -0.83 -16.40 2.93
N LYS A 199 -1.81 -17.12 2.41
CA LYS A 199 -2.51 -18.17 3.15
C LYS A 199 -1.59 -19.33 3.54
N ARG A 200 -0.71 -19.75 2.66
CA ARG A 200 0.26 -20.81 2.96
C ARG A 200 1.24 -20.39 4.06
N LEU A 201 1.72 -19.15 4.00
CA LEU A 201 2.62 -18.60 5.02
C LEU A 201 1.91 -18.51 6.37
N GLN A 202 0.70 -18.00 6.40
CA GLN A 202 -0.11 -17.91 7.62
C GLN A 202 -0.31 -19.30 8.24
N HIS A 203 -0.62 -20.29 7.43
CA HIS A 203 -0.78 -21.67 7.90
C HIS A 203 0.52 -22.24 8.49
N ARG A 204 1.65 -21.99 7.83
CA ARG A 204 2.96 -22.44 8.36
C ARG A 204 3.28 -21.81 9.70
N ALA A 205 3.00 -20.52 9.88
CA ALA A 205 3.20 -19.84 11.14
C ALA A 205 2.33 -20.46 12.26
N MET A 206 1.09 -20.82 11.94
CA MET A 206 0.17 -21.46 12.88
C MET A 206 0.65 -22.83 13.36
N LEU A 207 1.45 -23.54 12.60
CA LEU A 207 2.03 -24.82 12.97
C LEU A 207 3.26 -24.71 13.86
N SER A 208 3.83 -23.53 14.00
CA SER A 208 5.01 -23.31 14.85
C SER A 208 4.65 -23.36 16.32
N SER A 209 5.54 -23.96 17.12
CA SER A 209 5.42 -23.95 18.57
C SER A 209 6.06 -22.72 19.23
N VAL A 210 6.81 -21.93 18.45
CA VAL A 210 7.47 -20.72 18.93
C VAL A 210 6.44 -19.60 19.02
N SER A 211 6.43 -18.88 20.15
CA SER A 211 5.54 -17.74 20.39
C SER A 211 6.35 -16.60 20.98
N LEU A 212 6.68 -15.61 20.16
CA LEU A 212 7.45 -14.44 20.57
C LEU A 212 6.56 -13.21 20.65
N SER A 213 6.80 -12.39 21.67
CA SER A 213 6.16 -11.08 21.77
C SER A 213 6.91 -10.05 20.92
N VAL A 214 6.17 -9.11 20.35
CA VAL A 214 6.73 -8.14 19.42
C VAL A 214 6.29 -6.71 19.76
N VAL A 215 7.26 -5.80 19.74
CA VAL A 215 7.06 -4.34 19.77
C VAL A 215 7.63 -3.76 18.49
N SER A 216 7.09 -2.64 18.06
CA SER A 216 7.52 -2.02 16.78
C SER A 216 7.66 -0.51 16.87
N GLU A 217 8.33 0.03 15.87
CA GLU A 217 8.53 1.45 15.63
C GLU A 217 9.51 2.11 16.60
N LEU A 218 9.73 3.40 16.42
CA LEU A 218 10.61 4.23 17.23
C LEU A 218 9.85 5.47 17.69
N LYS A 219 10.35 6.05 18.77
CA LYS A 219 9.87 7.34 19.25
C LYS A 219 10.15 8.42 18.19
N SER A 220 9.17 9.28 17.97
CA SER A 220 9.27 10.43 17.08
C SER A 220 8.94 11.69 17.87
N GLY A 221 9.94 12.51 18.15
CA GLY A 221 9.77 13.67 19.04
C GLY A 221 9.36 13.23 20.44
N SER A 222 8.24 13.74 20.93
CA SER A 222 7.72 13.44 22.26
C SER A 222 6.79 12.23 22.30
N ALA A 223 6.43 11.66 21.16
CA ALA A 223 5.49 10.56 21.07
C ALA A 223 6.09 9.34 20.36
N TRP A 224 5.61 8.17 20.75
CA TRP A 224 5.87 6.90 20.07
C TRP A 224 4.57 6.46 19.42
N TYR A 225 4.53 6.47 18.09
CA TYR A 225 3.35 6.08 17.34
C TYR A 225 3.40 4.56 17.11
N VAL A 226 2.64 3.83 17.92
CA VAL A 226 2.57 2.37 17.79
C VAL A 226 1.39 1.98 16.89
N PRO A 227 1.52 0.94 16.07
CA PRO A 227 0.37 0.44 15.30
C PRO A 227 -0.75 0.00 16.23
N GLY A 228 -1.97 0.43 15.97
CA GLY A 228 -3.14 -0.08 16.67
C GLY A 228 -3.32 -1.58 16.44
N GLY A 229 -4.04 -2.25 17.33
CA GLY A 229 -4.25 -3.69 17.22
C GLY A 229 -5.05 -4.09 15.99
N ARG A 230 -5.88 -3.19 15.46
CA ARG A 230 -6.67 -3.40 14.24
C ARG A 230 -6.07 -2.74 13.01
N SER A 231 -4.86 -2.17 13.13
CA SER A 231 -4.12 -1.63 12.01
C SER A 231 -3.62 -2.74 11.09
N THR A 232 -3.21 -2.38 9.88
CA THR A 232 -2.61 -3.34 8.95
C THR A 232 -1.40 -4.05 9.56
N MET A 233 -0.48 -3.30 10.19
CA MET A 233 0.69 -3.91 10.84
C MET A 233 0.31 -4.75 12.06
N GLY A 234 -0.62 -4.29 12.88
CA GLY A 234 -1.09 -5.08 14.03
C GLY A 234 -1.67 -6.43 13.60
N ARG A 235 -2.46 -6.42 12.54
CA ARG A 235 -3.04 -7.64 11.95
C ARG A 235 -1.97 -8.54 11.31
N LEU A 236 -0.97 -7.95 10.66
CA LEU A 236 0.15 -8.70 10.08
C LEU A 236 0.96 -9.44 11.16
N PHE A 237 1.24 -8.80 12.28
CA PHE A 237 1.88 -9.47 13.41
C PHE A 237 1.05 -10.66 13.89
N ASN A 238 -0.25 -10.50 13.99
CA ASN A 238 -1.15 -11.59 14.37
C ASN A 238 -1.17 -12.71 13.32
N ASP A 239 -1.22 -12.37 12.03
CA ASP A 239 -1.19 -13.35 10.94
C ASP A 239 0.14 -14.11 10.87
N ALA A 240 1.23 -13.48 11.31
CA ALA A 240 2.53 -14.12 11.48
C ALA A 240 2.63 -14.91 12.81
N CYS A 241 1.56 -15.01 13.58
CA CYS A 241 1.53 -15.67 14.89
C CYS A 241 2.53 -15.10 15.89
N GLY A 242 2.75 -13.79 15.83
CA GLY A 242 3.45 -13.04 16.86
C GLY A 242 2.46 -12.53 17.91
N ARG A 243 2.94 -12.37 19.15
CA ARG A 243 2.16 -11.75 20.21
C ARG A 243 2.47 -10.26 20.25
N TYR A 244 1.71 -9.49 19.45
CA TYR A 244 1.88 -8.04 19.44
C TYR A 244 1.42 -7.44 20.76
N VAL A 245 2.26 -6.64 21.40
CA VAL A 245 2.02 -6.10 22.73
C VAL A 245 0.79 -5.20 22.83
N PHE A 246 0.37 -4.57 21.73
CA PHE A 246 -0.84 -3.75 21.66
C PHE A 246 -1.96 -4.41 20.85
N ALA A 247 -1.99 -5.72 20.75
CA ALA A 247 -2.96 -6.47 19.94
C ALA A 247 -4.41 -6.22 20.38
N GLU A 248 -4.65 -5.95 21.66
CA GLU A 248 -5.98 -5.71 22.20
C GLU A 248 -6.50 -4.27 21.95
N ASP A 249 -5.64 -3.39 21.49
CA ASP A 249 -6.04 -2.03 21.12
C ASP A 249 -6.98 -2.08 19.92
N LYS A 250 -8.03 -1.27 19.94
CA LYS A 250 -9.11 -1.31 18.95
C LYS A 250 -8.94 -0.33 17.80
N HIS A 251 -7.86 0.48 17.80
CA HIS A 251 -7.64 1.46 16.73
C HIS A 251 -7.13 0.78 15.46
N SER A 252 -7.61 1.29 14.32
CA SER A 252 -7.17 0.86 12.99
C SER A 252 -5.97 1.67 12.45
N GLY A 253 -5.61 2.75 13.11
CA GLY A 253 -4.45 3.58 12.80
C GLY A 253 -3.37 3.45 13.87
N SER A 254 -2.39 4.37 13.83
CA SER A 254 -1.35 4.46 14.85
C SER A 254 -1.85 5.21 16.08
N ILE A 255 -1.33 4.85 17.26
CA ILE A 255 -1.67 5.47 18.53
C ILE A 255 -0.44 6.22 19.04
N PRO A 256 -0.56 7.52 19.40
CA PRO A 256 0.52 8.25 20.04
C PRO A 256 0.59 7.89 21.53
N LEU A 257 1.72 7.35 21.97
CA LEU A 257 1.96 7.00 23.37
C LEU A 257 3.23 7.67 23.86
N ALA A 258 3.30 7.91 25.19
CA ALA A 258 4.53 8.33 25.81
C ALA A 258 5.53 7.17 25.85
N PHE A 259 6.83 7.49 25.86
CA PHE A 259 7.88 6.48 25.97
C PHE A 259 7.67 5.57 27.18
N GLU A 260 7.36 6.16 28.34
CA GLU A 260 7.18 5.43 29.60
C GLU A 260 6.04 4.41 29.50
N THR A 261 4.97 4.75 28.80
CA THR A 261 3.84 3.85 28.57
C THR A 261 4.25 2.66 27.71
N VAL A 262 5.00 2.91 26.63
CA VAL A 262 5.50 1.84 25.76
C VAL A 262 6.52 0.97 26.51
N PHE A 263 7.44 1.58 27.22
CA PHE A 263 8.43 0.85 28.00
C PHE A 263 7.80 -0.04 29.08
N ASP A 264 6.79 0.49 29.77
CA ASP A 264 6.09 -0.25 30.81
C ASP A 264 5.37 -1.47 30.23
N LYS A 265 4.71 -1.33 29.08
CA LYS A 265 3.96 -2.42 28.47
C LYS A 265 4.80 -3.34 27.59
N ALA A 266 5.82 -2.84 26.95
CA ALA A 266 6.55 -3.52 25.88
C ALA A 266 8.05 -3.69 26.18
N GLY A 267 8.53 -3.25 27.31
CA GLY A 267 9.96 -3.33 27.66
C GLY A 267 10.50 -4.76 27.69
N ASP A 268 9.65 -5.73 27.97
CA ASP A 268 10.00 -7.16 28.02
C ASP A 268 9.67 -7.92 26.73
N ALA A 269 9.25 -7.24 25.66
CA ALA A 269 9.00 -7.90 24.38
C ALA A 269 10.24 -8.61 23.86
N ASP A 270 10.05 -9.79 23.29
CA ASP A 270 11.13 -10.64 22.81
C ASP A 270 11.83 -10.07 21.58
N VAL A 271 11.08 -9.46 20.71
CA VAL A 271 11.54 -8.94 19.40
C VAL A 271 11.08 -7.51 19.24
N TRP A 272 11.95 -6.68 18.69
CA TRP A 272 11.65 -5.30 18.36
C TRP A 272 11.90 -5.08 16.85
N ILE A 273 10.88 -4.63 16.13
CA ILE A 273 10.89 -4.44 14.68
C ILE A 273 10.75 -2.96 14.38
N ILE A 274 11.74 -2.38 13.72
CA ILE A 274 11.79 -0.94 13.45
C ILE A 274 11.89 -0.65 11.95
N LYS A 275 11.38 0.51 11.56
CA LYS A 275 11.58 1.10 10.24
C LYS A 275 12.24 2.46 10.40
N TYR A 276 13.18 2.77 9.53
CA TYR A 276 13.90 4.05 9.53
C TYR A 276 14.35 4.39 8.12
N ASN A 277 14.77 5.64 7.93
CA ASN A 277 15.25 6.13 6.63
C ASN A 277 16.56 6.86 6.87
N ARG A 278 17.69 6.21 6.56
CA ARG A 278 19.04 6.76 6.76
C ARG A 278 19.97 6.32 5.61
N ASP A 279 21.03 7.10 5.41
CA ASP A 279 22.04 6.81 4.37
C ASP A 279 22.80 5.51 4.63
N ARG A 280 22.93 5.12 5.90
CA ARG A 280 23.55 3.87 6.31
C ARG A 280 22.63 3.08 7.24
N ASP A 281 22.89 1.79 7.35
CA ASP A 281 22.12 0.94 8.24
C ASP A 281 22.39 1.30 9.71
N MET A 282 21.32 1.26 10.49
CA MET A 282 21.34 1.60 11.89
C MET A 282 22.02 0.53 12.72
N SER A 283 22.68 0.96 13.80
CA SER A 283 23.32 0.10 14.80
C SER A 283 22.70 0.28 16.18
N TYR A 284 23.04 -0.62 17.11
CA TYR A 284 22.67 -0.46 18.53
C TYR A 284 23.27 0.83 19.11
N SER A 285 24.46 1.18 18.69
CA SER A 285 25.10 2.45 19.08
C SER A 285 24.27 3.65 18.65
N ASP A 286 23.70 3.62 17.44
CA ASP A 286 22.83 4.68 16.95
C ASP A 286 21.57 4.82 17.81
N LEU A 287 20.93 3.70 18.16
CA LEU A 287 19.75 3.70 19.03
C LEU A 287 20.07 4.33 20.38
N LYS A 288 21.18 3.93 20.98
CA LYS A 288 21.63 4.48 22.26
C LYS A 288 21.88 5.98 22.20
N THR A 289 22.48 6.45 21.10
CA THR A 289 22.75 7.85 20.87
C THR A 289 21.45 8.65 20.66
N ASP A 290 20.50 8.07 19.91
CA ASP A 290 19.23 8.70 19.64
C ASP A 290 18.39 8.89 20.91
N TYR A 291 18.35 7.88 21.76
CA TYR A 291 17.63 7.95 23.03
C TYR A 291 18.10 6.86 23.98
N ILE A 292 18.68 7.25 25.11
CA ILE A 292 19.27 6.31 26.06
C ILE A 292 18.24 5.33 26.63
N GLY A 293 16.97 5.72 26.74
CA GLY A 293 15.91 4.88 27.25
C GLY A 293 15.70 3.58 26.46
N TYR A 294 16.07 3.57 25.18
CA TYR A 294 15.99 2.35 24.36
C TYR A 294 16.82 1.19 24.91
N THR A 295 17.91 1.50 25.61
CA THR A 295 18.80 0.48 26.18
C THR A 295 18.15 -0.37 27.28
N GLY A 296 17.03 0.10 27.82
CA GLY A 296 16.27 -0.63 28.85
C GLY A 296 15.43 -1.78 28.32
N PHE A 297 15.15 -1.80 27.01
CA PHE A 297 14.35 -2.85 26.39
C PHE A 297 15.07 -4.19 26.39
N LYS A 298 14.35 -5.28 26.68
CA LYS A 298 14.87 -6.64 26.60
C LYS A 298 15.48 -6.94 25.24
N ALA A 299 14.80 -6.57 24.15
CA ALA A 299 15.28 -6.81 22.78
C ALA A 299 16.58 -6.05 22.48
N PHE A 300 16.80 -4.89 23.07
CA PHE A 300 18.09 -4.18 22.98
C PHE A 300 19.20 -5.00 23.70
N LYS A 301 18.95 -5.43 24.91
CA LYS A 301 19.93 -6.18 25.73
C LYS A 301 20.26 -7.54 25.12
N THR A 302 19.27 -8.21 24.53
CA THR A 302 19.44 -9.54 23.93
C THR A 302 19.84 -9.49 22.46
N ARG A 303 20.02 -8.30 21.88
CA ARG A 303 20.37 -8.11 20.47
C ARG A 303 19.35 -8.75 19.53
N ASN A 304 18.07 -8.51 19.79
CA ASN A 304 16.96 -9.06 19.00
C ASN A 304 16.10 -7.97 18.37
N ILE A 305 16.77 -7.01 17.71
CA ILE A 305 16.15 -5.91 16.98
C ILE A 305 16.39 -6.11 15.49
N TYR A 306 15.31 -6.02 14.72
CA TYR A 306 15.35 -6.09 13.26
C TYR A 306 14.92 -4.74 12.69
N GLY A 307 15.71 -4.24 11.75
CA GLY A 307 15.47 -2.94 11.13
C GLY A 307 15.24 -3.03 9.64
N CYS A 308 14.36 -2.17 9.15
CA CYS A 308 14.15 -1.95 7.72
C CYS A 308 14.59 -0.53 7.39
N ASN A 309 15.66 -0.41 6.61
CA ASN A 309 16.09 0.88 6.08
C ASN A 309 15.34 1.18 4.80
N THR A 310 14.29 1.98 4.90
CA THR A 310 13.40 2.29 3.77
C THR A 310 14.09 3.14 2.69
N ALA A 311 15.27 3.71 2.99
CA ALA A 311 16.09 4.39 1.98
C ALA A 311 16.77 3.39 1.03
N LYS A 312 16.93 2.13 1.44
CA LYS A 312 17.70 1.12 0.70
C LYS A 312 16.87 -0.03 0.14
N VAL A 313 15.69 -0.27 0.69
CA VAL A 313 14.81 -1.37 0.25
C VAL A 313 13.43 -0.83 -0.12
N PRO A 314 12.75 -1.42 -1.11
CA PRO A 314 11.47 -0.91 -1.61
C PRO A 314 10.29 -1.33 -0.72
N PHE A 315 10.35 -1.03 0.57
CA PHE A 315 9.31 -1.43 1.51
C PHE A 315 7.96 -0.80 1.16
N TYR A 316 7.91 0.53 1.09
CA TYR A 316 6.65 1.25 0.83
C TYR A 316 6.15 1.09 -0.59
N GLU A 317 7.05 0.89 -1.55
CA GLU A 317 6.70 0.73 -2.95
C GLU A 317 6.14 -0.66 -3.25
N GLU A 318 6.56 -1.68 -2.52
CA GLU A 318 6.30 -3.09 -2.86
C GLU A 318 5.29 -3.77 -1.94
N THR A 319 5.40 -3.56 -0.63
CA THR A 319 4.61 -4.34 0.33
C THR A 319 3.09 -4.14 0.25
N PRO A 320 2.56 -2.96 -0.15
CA PRO A 320 1.11 -2.80 -0.27
C PRO A 320 0.44 -3.78 -1.23
N PHE A 321 1.12 -4.16 -2.32
CA PHE A 321 0.60 -5.12 -3.29
C PHE A 321 1.30 -6.48 -3.23
N ARG A 322 2.30 -6.63 -2.34
CA ARG A 322 2.96 -7.90 -2.01
C ARG A 322 3.01 -8.09 -0.49
N PRO A 323 1.83 -8.10 0.18
CA PRO A 323 1.81 -8.33 1.62
C PRO A 323 2.32 -9.72 2.02
N ASP A 324 2.30 -10.67 1.11
CA ASP A 324 2.90 -11.98 1.29
C ASP A 324 4.42 -11.90 1.51
N TYR A 325 5.11 -11.00 0.82
CA TYR A 325 6.54 -10.77 1.03
C TYR A 325 6.83 -10.22 2.43
N LEU A 326 6.02 -9.27 2.89
CA LEU A 326 6.16 -8.73 4.24
C LEU A 326 5.84 -9.79 5.30
N LEU A 327 4.78 -10.57 5.08
CA LEU A 327 4.41 -11.65 5.99
C LEU A 327 5.54 -12.69 6.09
N ALA A 328 6.18 -13.04 4.98
CA ALA A 328 7.32 -13.95 4.96
C ALA A 328 8.48 -13.45 5.83
N ASP A 329 8.79 -12.14 5.76
CA ASP A 329 9.80 -11.53 6.62
C ASP A 329 9.43 -11.65 8.10
N LEU A 330 8.19 -11.27 8.44
CA LEU A 330 7.73 -11.31 9.84
C LEU A 330 7.75 -12.74 10.40
N ILE A 331 7.35 -13.72 9.59
CA ILE A 331 7.40 -15.13 10.01
C ILE A 331 8.83 -15.58 10.28
N GLN A 332 9.76 -15.23 9.41
CA GLN A 332 11.18 -15.59 9.60
C GLN A 332 11.78 -14.96 10.86
N ILE A 333 11.35 -13.74 11.18
CA ILE A 333 11.78 -13.06 12.41
C ILE A 333 11.16 -13.72 13.66
N LEU A 334 9.86 -14.03 13.61
CA LEU A 334 9.10 -14.51 14.77
C LEU A 334 9.18 -16.02 14.94
N HIS A 335 9.55 -16.74 13.91
CA HIS A 335 9.70 -18.20 13.90
C HIS A 335 11.02 -18.60 13.22
N PRO A 336 12.15 -18.31 13.86
CA PRO A 336 13.47 -18.53 13.24
C PRO A 336 13.77 -19.99 12.89
N GLU A 337 13.03 -20.93 13.45
CA GLU A 337 13.16 -22.36 13.13
C GLU A 337 12.63 -22.69 11.73
N ILE A 338 11.81 -21.81 11.13
CA ILE A 338 11.32 -21.98 9.76
C ILE A 338 12.40 -21.46 8.80
N GLY A 339 13.19 -22.34 8.21
CA GLY A 339 14.42 -21.99 7.49
C GLY A 339 14.32 -21.96 5.97
N ASP A 340 13.15 -22.25 5.38
CA ASP A 340 12.99 -22.45 3.94
C ASP A 340 12.12 -21.37 3.23
N LEU A 341 12.03 -20.18 3.82
CA LEU A 341 11.23 -19.08 3.25
C LEU A 341 12.06 -18.07 2.42
N GLY A 342 13.32 -18.40 2.11
CA GLY A 342 14.14 -17.64 1.16
C GLY A 342 14.90 -16.44 1.72
N GLY A 343 14.93 -16.27 3.04
CA GLY A 343 15.62 -15.14 3.68
C GLY A 343 14.80 -13.85 3.71
N LEU A 344 15.32 -12.87 4.42
CA LEU A 344 14.64 -11.58 4.64
C LEU A 344 14.82 -10.66 3.43
N ARG A 345 13.74 -10.01 3.02
CA ARG A 345 13.73 -9.04 1.92
C ARG A 345 13.90 -7.60 2.41
N TYR A 346 13.28 -7.26 3.51
CA TYR A 346 13.14 -5.86 3.98
C TYR A 346 13.88 -5.60 5.28
N PHE A 347 13.92 -6.58 6.13
CA PHE A 347 14.48 -6.45 7.47
C PHE A 347 15.81 -7.17 7.58
N CYS A 348 16.69 -6.63 8.42
CA CYS A 348 17.91 -7.32 8.84
C CYS A 348 18.16 -7.02 10.32
N LYS A 349 18.94 -7.89 10.99
CA LYS A 349 19.37 -7.61 12.36
C LYS A 349 20.19 -6.34 12.39
N LEU A 350 19.98 -5.52 13.44
CA LEU A 350 20.79 -4.35 13.66
C LEU A 350 22.27 -4.72 13.85
N ASN A 351 23.14 -3.85 13.33
CA ASN A 351 24.58 -3.95 13.56
C ASN A 351 24.93 -3.58 15.03
N GLU A 352 26.09 -4.02 15.51
CA GLU A 352 26.56 -3.66 16.85
C GLU A 352 26.86 -2.17 17.02
#